data_af147bed5627b01be3f830d9f388787f
#
_entry.id   af147bed5627b01be3f830d9f388787f
#
_cell.length_a   1.000
_cell.length_b   1.000
_cell.length_c   1.000
_cell.angle_alpha   90.00
_cell.angle_beta   90.00
_cell.angle_gamma   90.00
#
_symmetry.space_group_name_H-M   'P 1'
#
loop_
_entity.id
_entity.type
_entity.pdbx_description
1 polymer ?
#
loop_
_entity_poly.entity_id
_entity_poly.type
_entity_poly.pdbx_seq_one_letter_code
_entity_poly.pdbx_strand_id
1 'polypeptide(L)'
;MYVATVPNRSSPPAILLRESYRQNGKVLNRTLANLSDWPAEKVQSLRAVLRGDRMMPAGEGGFEIRRSLPHGHVVAALATARQIGLDDLLPRRGSRRHRALAFGLIIARLLDPAAKLATARMLDTATASHSLGEVLDLGSVTARELYATLDWLVSEQAFIETALARRHLKEGMLVLYDVTSTYLEGRCCPLAQFGYSRDHRGDRPQLVIGLLCALDGRPVAVEVFEGNTGDPTTVPKQIETLKQRFNLKRVVLVGDRGMITDARIEATLRPAGLDWITALRAPAIQQLAVEGGPLQPSLFDTRDMAEITSPEFPGERLVVCKNPLLADERARKRGELLAATEKDLDRIQKRVQRANNPLRGAGEIGKAVGAIIGKRKMAKHFETDIKDHSFSFARNAKTIAEQAKLDGIYVVRTSLAAEQADAATTVRSYKSLARVERAFRCMKTVDLELRPVFHWTAARVRAHVLLCMLAYYLEWHMRQKLAPLLFDDHDRPAAGTQHTSPVAKAEPSPAARRKAASKRTGPLGGVVLPVHSFRTLLDDLATLTRNVICFGGEKLSIVTTIPTELQRRALDLMGTDLAAV
;
A
#
# COMPACT_ATOMS: atom_id res chain seq x y z
N MET A 1 -2.83 29.03 54.33
CA MET A 1 -3.24 30.43 53.99
C MET A 1 -4.15 30.39 52.78
N TYR A 2 -5.12 31.31 52.69
CA TYR A 2 -6.05 31.42 51.55
C TYR A 2 -6.54 32.87 51.41
N VAL A 3 -6.99 33.26 50.22
CA VAL A 3 -7.58 34.58 49.98
C VAL A 3 -9.10 34.45 50.05
N ALA A 4 -9.71 35.13 51.06
CA ALA A 4 -11.15 35.21 51.26
C ALA A 4 -11.74 36.52 50.72
N THR A 5 -12.92 36.44 50.11
CA THR A 5 -13.74 37.62 49.78
C THR A 5 -14.80 37.73 50.84
N VAL A 6 -14.80 38.83 51.61
CA VAL A 6 -15.71 39.05 52.74
C VAL A 6 -16.70 40.16 52.32
N PRO A 7 -18.03 39.90 52.34
CA PRO A 7 -19.02 40.92 52.00
C PRO A 7 -19.06 42.04 53.01
N ASN A 8 -19.14 43.30 52.56
CA ASN A 8 -19.38 44.48 53.38
C ASN A 8 -20.82 44.97 53.14
N ARG A 9 -21.39 45.64 54.19
CA ARG A 9 -22.81 46.07 54.11
C ARG A 9 -23.06 47.24 53.15
N SER A 10 -22.10 48.16 52.98
CA SER A 10 -22.27 49.42 52.25
C SER A 10 -21.07 49.82 51.38
N SER A 11 -20.10 48.92 51.21
CA SER A 11 -18.90 49.13 50.36
C SER A 11 -18.55 47.85 49.62
N PRO A 12 -17.67 47.88 48.58
CA PRO A 12 -17.22 46.71 47.90
C PRO A 12 -16.69 45.63 48.84
N PRO A 13 -16.81 44.32 48.49
CA PRO A 13 -16.32 43.23 49.33
C PRO A 13 -14.83 43.37 49.61
N ALA A 14 -14.44 43.16 50.89
CA ALA A 14 -13.02 43.17 51.26
C ALA A 14 -12.32 41.88 50.83
N ILE A 15 -11.14 42.01 50.24
CA ILE A 15 -10.30 40.86 49.86
C ILE A 15 -9.19 40.71 50.91
N LEU A 16 -9.24 39.59 51.64
CA LEU A 16 -8.36 39.37 52.81
C LEU A 16 -7.50 38.12 52.62
N LEU A 17 -6.21 38.23 52.91
CA LEU A 17 -5.34 37.07 53.09
C LEU A 17 -5.54 36.55 54.52
N ARG A 18 -5.99 35.27 54.62
CA ARG A 18 -6.33 34.66 55.93
C ARG A 18 -5.55 33.36 56.13
N GLU A 19 -5.35 33.02 57.38
CA GLU A 19 -4.78 31.75 57.80
C GLU A 19 -5.75 31.06 58.76
N SER A 20 -5.99 29.78 58.54
CA SER A 20 -6.72 28.94 59.50
C SER A 20 -5.72 28.25 60.42
N TYR A 21 -5.96 28.28 61.73
CA TYR A 21 -5.16 27.57 62.74
C TYR A 21 -6.07 26.92 63.76
N ARG A 22 -5.59 25.94 64.48
CA ARG A 22 -6.34 25.27 65.56
C ARG A 22 -5.86 25.72 66.91
N GLN A 23 -6.80 26.13 67.77
CA GLN A 23 -6.57 26.43 69.14
C GLN A 23 -7.69 25.82 70.00
N ASN A 24 -7.35 25.07 71.03
CA ASN A 24 -8.28 24.37 71.91
C ASN A 24 -9.34 23.56 71.20
N GLY A 25 -8.92 22.82 70.14
CA GLY A 25 -9.82 21.96 69.33
C GLY A 25 -10.71 22.71 68.32
N LYS A 26 -10.76 24.04 68.34
CA LYS A 26 -11.54 24.86 67.40
C LYS A 26 -10.66 25.42 66.28
N VAL A 27 -11.22 25.46 65.07
CA VAL A 27 -10.58 26.13 63.93
C VAL A 27 -10.87 27.62 64.01
N LEU A 28 -9.83 28.43 64.10
CA LEU A 28 -9.88 29.89 64.09
C LEU A 28 -9.21 30.42 62.83
N ASN A 29 -9.70 31.60 62.37
CA ASN A 29 -9.13 32.28 61.22
C ASN A 29 -8.57 33.62 61.65
N ARG A 30 -7.33 33.91 61.29
CA ARG A 30 -6.75 35.27 61.45
C ARG A 30 -6.51 35.93 60.10
N THR A 31 -6.72 37.20 60.01
CA THR A 31 -6.38 38.01 58.84
C THR A 31 -4.92 38.40 58.91
N LEU A 32 -4.16 38.09 57.86
CA LEU A 32 -2.74 38.41 57.75
C LEU A 32 -2.52 39.74 57.03
N ALA A 33 -3.34 40.01 55.98
CA ALA A 33 -3.25 41.25 55.21
C ALA A 33 -4.61 41.59 54.57
N ASN A 34 -4.85 42.87 54.31
CA ASN A 34 -5.93 43.39 53.49
C ASN A 34 -5.39 43.60 52.07
N LEU A 35 -6.00 42.94 51.08
CA LEU A 35 -5.62 42.96 49.66
C LEU A 35 -6.65 43.70 48.79
N SER A 36 -7.61 44.42 49.43
CA SER A 36 -8.72 45.10 48.69
C SER A 36 -8.21 46.16 47.72
N ASP A 37 -7.08 46.77 47.97
CA ASP A 37 -6.47 47.77 47.09
C ASP A 37 -5.55 47.18 46.01
N TRP A 38 -5.41 45.86 46.00
CA TRP A 38 -4.61 45.20 44.98
C TRP A 38 -5.36 45.06 43.66
N PRO A 39 -4.66 45.20 42.51
CA PRO A 39 -5.26 44.86 41.21
C PRO A 39 -5.81 43.43 41.20
N ALA A 40 -6.96 43.24 40.59
CA ALA A 40 -7.65 41.95 40.55
C ALA A 40 -6.73 40.81 40.04
N GLU A 41 -5.88 41.08 39.06
CA GLU A 41 -4.91 40.13 38.49
C GLU A 41 -3.87 39.69 39.53
N LYS A 42 -3.35 40.58 40.36
CA LYS A 42 -2.42 40.22 41.44
C LYS A 42 -3.08 39.35 42.50
N VAL A 43 -4.34 39.64 42.83
CA VAL A 43 -5.12 38.85 43.77
C VAL A 43 -5.39 37.43 43.20
N GLN A 44 -5.72 37.33 41.92
CA GLN A 44 -5.91 36.04 41.26
C GLN A 44 -4.60 35.23 41.22
N SER A 45 -3.47 35.87 40.89
CA SER A 45 -2.15 35.27 40.93
C SER A 45 -1.81 34.72 42.31
N LEU A 46 -2.03 35.51 43.38
CA LEU A 46 -1.82 35.07 44.76
C LEU A 46 -2.72 33.88 45.14
N ARG A 47 -3.99 33.88 44.70
CA ARG A 47 -4.91 32.73 44.88
C ARG A 47 -4.38 31.47 44.23
N ALA A 48 -3.87 31.58 43.00
CA ALA A 48 -3.30 30.46 42.26
C ALA A 48 -2.07 29.88 43.00
N VAL A 49 -1.13 30.75 43.41
CA VAL A 49 0.06 30.33 44.19
C VAL A 49 -0.32 29.63 45.49
N LEU A 50 -1.30 30.17 46.24
CA LEU A 50 -1.75 29.57 47.49
C LEU A 50 -2.48 28.23 47.33
N ARG A 51 -3.03 27.92 46.12
CA ARG A 51 -3.59 26.63 45.79
C ARG A 51 -2.54 25.62 45.33
N GLY A 52 -1.29 26.06 45.13
CA GLY A 52 -0.21 25.24 44.62
C GLY A 52 -0.10 25.24 43.08
N ASP A 53 -0.85 26.16 42.44
CA ASP A 53 -0.74 26.34 40.99
C ASP A 53 0.66 26.89 40.65
N ARG A 54 1.27 26.40 39.59
CA ARG A 54 2.57 26.87 39.13
C ARG A 54 2.39 28.19 38.39
N MET A 55 2.99 29.26 38.88
CA MET A 55 2.99 30.56 38.21
C MET A 55 4.13 30.64 37.21
N MET A 56 3.84 31.18 36.04
CA MET A 56 4.86 31.53 35.06
C MET A 56 5.10 33.04 35.07
N PRO A 57 6.35 33.51 34.93
CA PRO A 57 6.61 34.92 34.73
C PRO A 57 5.91 35.43 33.47
N ALA A 58 5.13 36.50 33.56
CA ALA A 58 4.57 37.18 32.40
C ALA A 58 5.65 38.17 31.88
N GLY A 59 6.39 37.76 30.84
CA GLY A 59 7.41 38.60 30.20
C GLY A 59 8.30 37.84 29.25
N GLU A 60 9.07 38.54 28.45
CA GLU A 60 10.13 37.98 27.60
C GLU A 60 11.10 37.18 28.46
N GLY A 61 11.10 35.82 28.31
CA GLY A 61 11.96 34.91 29.07
C GLY A 61 11.25 33.91 29.99
N GLY A 62 9.90 33.86 30.01
CA GLY A 62 9.16 32.98 30.93
C GLY A 62 9.36 31.48 30.65
N PHE A 63 9.59 31.09 29.40
CA PHE A 63 9.93 29.73 28.99
C PHE A 63 10.75 29.73 27.70
N GLU A 64 11.56 28.70 27.53
CA GLU A 64 12.30 28.41 26.30
C GLU A 64 11.86 27.06 25.75
N ILE A 65 11.64 26.98 24.44
CA ILE A 65 11.45 25.70 23.77
C ILE A 65 12.83 25.16 23.42
N ARG A 66 13.30 24.17 24.16
CA ARG A 66 14.61 23.53 23.94
C ARG A 66 14.60 22.61 22.72
N ARG A 67 13.47 21.95 22.46
CA ARG A 67 13.29 21.03 21.34
C ARG A 67 11.82 20.94 20.98
N SER A 68 11.56 20.84 19.68
CA SER A 68 10.23 20.59 19.14
C SER A 68 10.34 19.50 18.07
N LEU A 69 9.66 18.38 18.26
CA LEU A 69 9.71 17.24 17.35
C LEU A 69 8.30 16.87 16.86
N PRO A 70 8.09 16.68 15.55
CA PRO A 70 6.89 16.05 15.00
C PRO A 70 6.55 14.76 15.74
N HIS A 71 5.29 14.61 16.19
CA HIS A 71 4.91 13.55 17.14
C HIS A 71 3.61 12.83 16.78
N GLY A 72 2.56 13.53 16.31
CA GLY A 72 1.24 12.93 16.16
C GLY A 72 1.21 11.73 15.19
N HIS A 73 1.94 11.79 14.07
CA HIS A 73 2.08 10.66 13.13
C HIS A 73 2.86 9.49 13.75
N VAL A 74 3.84 9.78 14.65
CA VAL A 74 4.57 8.76 15.42
C VAL A 74 3.63 8.04 16.36
N VAL A 75 2.81 8.78 17.12
CA VAL A 75 1.81 8.20 18.04
C VAL A 75 0.84 7.29 17.27
N ALA A 76 0.28 7.77 16.15
CA ALA A 76 -0.64 7.01 15.32
C ALA A 76 -0.03 5.69 14.81
N ALA A 77 1.19 5.74 14.27
CA ALA A 77 1.88 4.56 13.76
C ALA A 77 2.25 3.59 14.88
N LEU A 78 2.81 4.08 15.98
CA LEU A 78 3.25 3.27 17.10
C LEU A 78 2.08 2.60 17.83
N ALA A 79 0.99 3.34 18.07
CA ALA A 79 -0.23 2.77 18.65
C ALA A 79 -0.78 1.63 17.78
N THR A 80 -0.84 1.83 16.45
CA THR A 80 -1.27 0.75 15.55
C THR A 80 -0.31 -0.43 15.58
N ALA A 81 1.00 -0.18 15.52
CA ALA A 81 2.00 -1.24 15.56
C ALA A 81 1.87 -2.10 16.84
N ARG A 82 1.65 -1.47 18.00
CA ARG A 82 1.40 -2.16 19.27
C ARG A 82 0.08 -2.94 19.26
N GLN A 83 -1.01 -2.33 18.78
CA GLN A 83 -2.35 -2.95 18.75
C GLN A 83 -2.40 -4.19 17.85
N ILE A 84 -1.66 -4.19 16.73
CA ILE A 84 -1.57 -5.36 15.84
C ILE A 84 -0.51 -6.38 16.32
N GLY A 85 0.16 -6.12 17.43
CA GLY A 85 1.24 -6.97 17.93
C GLY A 85 2.40 -7.12 16.93
N LEU A 86 2.81 -6.02 16.30
CA LEU A 86 3.94 -6.03 15.35
C LEU A 86 5.24 -6.44 16.05
N ASP A 87 5.40 -6.03 17.32
CA ASP A 87 6.53 -6.42 18.15
C ASP A 87 6.59 -7.94 18.41
N ASP A 88 5.44 -8.63 18.51
CA ASP A 88 5.37 -10.07 18.69
C ASP A 88 5.73 -10.86 17.43
N LEU A 89 5.71 -10.22 16.25
CA LEU A 89 6.22 -10.82 15.01
C LEU A 89 7.75 -10.90 15.00
N LEU A 90 8.42 -10.03 15.78
CA LEU A 90 9.87 -10.02 15.88
C LEU A 90 10.30 -11.00 16.97
N PRO A 91 11.18 -11.98 16.66
CA PRO A 91 11.56 -13.01 17.63
C PRO A 91 12.23 -12.40 18.86
N ARG A 92 11.88 -12.95 20.04
CA ARG A 92 12.47 -12.53 21.33
C ARG A 92 13.86 -13.08 21.55
N ARG A 93 14.29 -14.07 20.75
CA ARG A 93 15.65 -14.60 20.77
C ARG A 93 16.63 -13.63 20.11
N GLY A 94 17.83 -13.57 20.58
CA GLY A 94 18.89 -12.71 20.04
C GLY A 94 18.96 -11.35 20.71
N SER A 95 19.46 -10.36 20.00
CA SER A 95 19.75 -9.04 20.53
C SER A 95 18.46 -8.19 20.74
N ARG A 96 18.22 -7.77 21.99
CA ARG A 96 17.15 -6.81 22.30
C ARG A 96 17.32 -5.51 21.50
N ARG A 97 18.56 -5.10 21.26
CA ARG A 97 18.88 -3.89 20.47
C ARG A 97 18.45 -4.03 19.01
N HIS A 98 18.78 -5.17 18.35
CA HIS A 98 18.34 -5.41 16.97
C HIS A 98 16.81 -5.44 16.86
N ARG A 99 16.13 -6.05 17.83
CA ARG A 99 14.66 -6.09 17.87
C ARG A 99 14.07 -4.69 17.98
N ALA A 100 14.56 -3.85 18.91
CA ALA A 100 14.11 -2.47 19.07
C ALA A 100 14.38 -1.61 17.82
N LEU A 101 15.57 -1.75 17.23
CA LEU A 101 15.92 -1.06 15.99
C LEU A 101 15.10 -1.55 14.80
N ALA A 102 14.81 -2.86 14.68
CA ALA A 102 13.95 -3.39 13.61
C ALA A 102 12.52 -2.84 13.72
N PHE A 103 11.97 -2.80 14.94
CA PHE A 103 10.66 -2.21 15.19
C PHE A 103 10.65 -0.71 14.82
N GLY A 104 11.66 0.04 15.25
CA GLY A 104 11.84 1.44 14.87
C GLY A 104 12.02 1.64 13.37
N LEU A 105 12.79 0.77 12.68
CA LEU A 105 13.00 0.81 11.22
C LEU A 105 11.70 0.60 10.44
N ILE A 106 10.83 -0.31 10.88
CA ILE A 106 9.55 -0.59 10.22
C ILE A 106 8.66 0.66 10.29
N ILE A 107 8.57 1.27 11.47
CA ILE A 107 7.78 2.49 11.66
C ILE A 107 8.41 3.67 10.90
N ALA A 108 9.72 3.87 11.00
CA ALA A 108 10.42 4.93 10.29
C ALA A 108 10.25 4.81 8.77
N ARG A 109 10.22 3.56 8.24
CA ARG A 109 9.99 3.32 6.80
C ARG A 109 8.61 3.77 6.34
N LEU A 110 7.62 3.69 7.20
CA LEU A 110 6.27 4.19 6.94
C LEU A 110 6.18 5.71 7.05
N LEU A 111 6.81 6.29 8.07
CA LEU A 111 6.69 7.73 8.36
C LEU A 111 7.50 8.58 7.38
N ASP A 112 8.77 8.22 7.18
CA ASP A 112 9.71 8.96 6.35
C ASP A 112 10.68 7.98 5.66
N PRO A 113 10.32 7.46 4.47
CA PRO A 113 11.17 6.54 3.72
C PRO A 113 12.51 7.18 3.35
N ALA A 114 13.61 6.63 3.88
CA ALA A 114 14.94 7.21 3.68
C ALA A 114 16.05 6.15 3.57
N ALA A 115 17.24 6.59 3.13
CA ALA A 115 18.46 5.78 3.16
C ALA A 115 18.89 5.53 4.61
N LYS A 116 19.63 4.43 4.86
CA LYS A 116 20.00 4.01 6.23
C LYS A 116 20.78 5.07 7.02
N LEU A 117 21.59 5.87 6.36
CA LEU A 117 22.28 6.99 7.01
C LEU A 117 21.30 8.07 7.48
N ALA A 118 20.35 8.45 6.63
CA ALA A 118 19.31 9.43 6.99
C ALA A 118 18.38 8.85 8.07
N THR A 119 17.98 7.57 7.95
CA THR A 119 17.17 6.89 8.97
C THR A 119 17.91 6.81 10.32
N ALA A 120 19.22 6.59 10.33
CA ALA A 120 20.00 6.60 11.57
C ALA A 120 19.95 7.98 12.25
N ARG A 121 20.15 9.05 11.48
CA ARG A 121 20.04 10.44 11.99
C ARG A 121 18.63 10.75 12.49
N MET A 122 17.61 10.26 11.82
CA MET A 122 16.21 10.42 12.20
C MET A 122 15.88 9.75 13.53
N LEU A 123 16.46 8.58 13.80
CA LEU A 123 16.23 7.79 15.02
C LEU A 123 17.18 8.15 16.17
N ASP A 124 18.34 8.73 15.88
CA ASP A 124 19.31 9.16 16.89
C ASP A 124 18.76 10.36 17.69
N THR A 125 18.78 10.25 19.01
CA THR A 125 18.21 11.28 19.89
C THR A 125 18.84 12.66 19.73
N ALA A 126 20.12 12.74 19.33
CA ALA A 126 20.81 14.01 19.13
C ALA A 126 20.40 14.72 17.82
N THR A 127 20.03 13.96 16.77
CA THR A 127 19.76 14.49 15.43
C THR A 127 18.35 14.22 14.93
N ALA A 128 17.46 13.68 15.80
CA ALA A 128 16.11 13.25 15.44
C ALA A 128 15.29 14.33 14.72
N SER A 129 14.62 13.95 13.65
CA SER A 129 13.66 14.77 12.89
C SER A 129 12.21 14.60 13.34
N HIS A 130 11.92 13.57 14.14
CA HIS A 130 10.64 13.29 14.79
C HIS A 130 10.86 12.50 16.09
N SER A 131 9.84 12.37 16.91
CA SER A 131 9.94 11.82 18.27
C SER A 131 10.18 10.30 18.39
N LEU A 132 10.17 9.53 17.28
CA LEU A 132 10.18 8.07 17.32
C LEU A 132 11.38 7.48 18.08
N GLY A 133 12.59 7.99 17.83
CA GLY A 133 13.79 7.50 18.51
C GLY A 133 13.77 7.76 20.03
N GLU A 134 13.22 8.91 20.46
CA GLU A 134 13.04 9.22 21.87
C GLU A 134 11.97 8.35 22.53
N VAL A 135 10.84 8.17 21.86
CA VAL A 135 9.70 7.39 22.40
C VAL A 135 10.05 5.90 22.52
N LEU A 136 10.90 5.38 21.64
CA LEU A 136 11.40 4.00 21.69
C LEU A 136 12.66 3.84 22.55
N ASP A 137 13.15 4.92 23.16
CA ASP A 137 14.39 4.95 23.98
C ASP A 137 15.58 4.32 23.24
N LEU A 138 15.76 4.72 21.97
CA LEU A 138 16.82 4.15 21.13
C LEU A 138 18.21 4.73 21.42
N GLY A 139 18.29 5.89 22.09
CA GLY A 139 19.56 6.57 22.33
C GLY A 139 20.30 6.92 21.04
N SER A 140 21.61 6.72 21.03
CA SER A 140 22.42 6.91 19.83
C SER A 140 22.21 5.76 18.85
N VAL A 141 22.04 6.09 17.56
CA VAL A 141 21.78 5.15 16.48
C VAL A 141 22.72 5.43 15.31
N THR A 142 23.44 4.40 14.88
CA THR A 142 24.38 4.48 13.77
C THR A 142 23.89 3.73 12.52
N ALA A 143 24.29 4.17 11.34
CA ALA A 143 24.00 3.46 10.10
C ALA A 143 24.54 2.03 10.12
N ARG A 144 25.68 1.77 10.78
CA ARG A 144 26.26 0.43 10.94
C ARG A 144 25.33 -0.50 11.72
N GLU A 145 24.74 -0.03 12.82
CA GLU A 145 23.75 -0.80 13.58
C GLU A 145 22.50 -1.10 12.76
N LEU A 146 22.02 -0.13 11.94
CA LEU A 146 20.88 -0.35 11.07
C LEU A 146 21.16 -1.39 9.98
N TYR A 147 22.37 -1.44 9.43
CA TYR A 147 22.75 -2.51 8.50
C TYR A 147 22.85 -3.85 9.19
N ALA A 148 23.42 -3.93 10.40
CA ALA A 148 23.44 -5.16 11.19
C ALA A 148 22.00 -5.61 11.56
N THR A 149 21.11 -4.67 11.84
CA THR A 149 19.68 -4.94 12.08
C THR A 149 18.98 -5.47 10.83
N LEU A 150 19.31 -4.99 9.62
CA LEU A 150 18.80 -5.57 8.39
C LEU A 150 19.29 -7.00 8.17
N ASP A 151 20.57 -7.26 8.43
CA ASP A 151 21.16 -8.59 8.32
C ASP A 151 20.49 -9.57 9.32
N TRP A 152 20.21 -9.11 10.54
CA TRP A 152 19.41 -9.86 11.51
C TRP A 152 17.96 -10.06 11.05
N LEU A 153 17.28 -9.02 10.54
CA LEU A 153 15.90 -9.10 10.12
C LEU A 153 15.68 -10.15 9.03
N VAL A 154 16.58 -10.22 8.04
CA VAL A 154 16.48 -11.23 6.98
C VAL A 154 16.77 -12.64 7.49
N SER A 155 17.65 -12.81 8.49
CA SER A 155 17.87 -14.12 9.12
C SER A 155 16.64 -14.64 9.87
N GLU A 156 15.77 -13.75 10.31
CA GLU A 156 14.51 -14.06 11.01
C GLU A 156 13.27 -14.06 10.08
N GLN A 157 13.46 -13.87 8.77
CA GLN A 157 12.35 -13.78 7.81
C GLN A 157 11.40 -14.97 7.89
N ALA A 158 11.92 -16.19 7.95
CA ALA A 158 11.10 -17.39 8.00
C ALA A 158 10.21 -17.45 9.25
N PHE A 159 10.71 -17.01 10.40
CA PHE A 159 9.95 -16.93 11.65
C PHE A 159 8.83 -15.90 11.54
N ILE A 160 9.15 -14.69 11.06
CA ILE A 160 8.22 -13.57 10.91
C ILE A 160 7.08 -13.94 9.97
N GLU A 161 7.39 -14.47 8.79
CA GLU A 161 6.40 -14.87 7.79
C GLU A 161 5.53 -16.04 8.25
N THR A 162 6.10 -16.99 9.02
CA THR A 162 5.31 -18.07 9.63
C THR A 162 4.34 -17.52 10.68
N ALA A 163 4.75 -16.53 11.45
CA ALA A 163 3.86 -15.86 12.41
C ALA A 163 2.73 -15.10 11.70
N LEU A 164 3.03 -14.41 10.59
CA LEU A 164 2.03 -13.75 9.75
C LEU A 164 1.05 -14.76 9.12
N ALA A 165 1.57 -15.87 8.60
CA ALA A 165 0.76 -16.93 8.02
C ALA A 165 -0.21 -17.52 9.05
N ARG A 166 0.25 -17.84 10.25
CA ARG A 166 -0.60 -18.33 11.35
C ARG A 166 -1.72 -17.36 11.75
N ARG A 167 -1.46 -16.06 11.65
CA ARG A 167 -2.46 -15.02 11.95
C ARG A 167 -3.51 -14.88 10.85
N HIS A 168 -3.13 -15.06 9.59
CA HIS A 168 -3.93 -14.60 8.45
C HIS A 168 -4.34 -15.68 7.47
N LEU A 169 -3.72 -16.86 7.51
CA LEU A 169 -4.04 -17.97 6.63
C LEU A 169 -4.60 -19.15 7.43
N LYS A 170 -5.59 -19.84 6.84
CA LYS A 170 -6.18 -21.07 7.37
C LYS A 170 -6.33 -22.07 6.23
N GLU A 171 -6.52 -23.33 6.58
CA GLU A 171 -6.83 -24.40 5.62
C GLU A 171 -8.05 -24.06 4.76
N GLY A 172 -7.96 -24.32 3.47
CA GLY A 172 -9.02 -24.05 2.49
C GLY A 172 -9.18 -22.58 2.10
N MET A 173 -8.36 -21.66 2.62
CA MET A 173 -8.44 -20.25 2.24
C MET A 173 -7.83 -19.97 0.87
N LEU A 174 -8.31 -18.88 0.25
CA LEU A 174 -7.69 -18.31 -0.94
C LEU A 174 -6.48 -17.48 -0.55
N VAL A 175 -5.40 -17.67 -1.29
CA VAL A 175 -4.13 -16.95 -1.13
C VAL A 175 -3.80 -16.27 -2.46
N LEU A 176 -3.58 -14.97 -2.40
CA LEU A 176 -3.22 -14.18 -3.58
C LEU A 176 -1.71 -14.20 -3.76
N TYR A 177 -1.25 -14.48 -4.97
CA TYR A 177 0.16 -14.40 -5.31
C TYR A 177 0.36 -13.65 -6.62
N ASP A 178 1.26 -12.68 -6.61
CA ASP A 178 1.66 -11.94 -7.79
C ASP A 178 3.14 -11.58 -7.74
N VAL A 179 3.71 -11.21 -8.87
CA VAL A 179 5.11 -10.80 -9.00
C VAL A 179 5.22 -9.44 -9.67
N THR A 180 6.23 -8.68 -9.26
CA THR A 180 6.62 -7.43 -9.91
C THR A 180 8.12 -7.40 -10.14
N SER A 181 8.61 -6.48 -10.99
CA SER A 181 10.03 -6.16 -11.06
C SER A 181 10.29 -4.78 -10.48
N THR A 182 11.50 -4.56 -10.00
CA THR A 182 12.05 -3.25 -9.68
C THR A 182 13.49 -3.21 -10.18
N TYR A 183 14.05 -2.01 -10.38
CA TYR A 183 15.42 -1.88 -10.87
C TYR A 183 16.41 -1.58 -9.75
N LEU A 184 17.65 -2.02 -9.95
CA LEU A 184 18.78 -1.70 -9.10
C LEU A 184 19.50 -0.45 -9.65
N GLU A 185 19.73 0.55 -8.80
CA GLU A 185 20.62 1.68 -9.09
C GLU A 185 22.07 1.40 -8.65
N GLY A 186 22.26 0.44 -7.77
CA GLY A 186 23.58 -0.05 -7.35
C GLY A 186 24.29 -0.84 -8.43
N ARG A 187 25.59 -1.17 -8.20
CA ARG A 187 26.46 -1.80 -9.21
C ARG A 187 26.77 -3.28 -8.95
N CYS A 188 26.52 -3.80 -7.74
CA CYS A 188 27.16 -5.04 -7.29
C CYS A 188 26.23 -6.12 -6.75
N CYS A 189 24.91 -6.01 -6.84
CA CYS A 189 24.02 -7.03 -6.29
C CYS A 189 23.96 -8.27 -7.19
N PRO A 190 24.27 -9.48 -6.69
CA PRO A 190 24.20 -10.71 -7.50
C PRO A 190 22.80 -11.04 -8.03
N LEU A 191 21.74 -10.62 -7.33
CA LEU A 191 20.34 -10.83 -7.76
C LEU A 191 19.94 -9.93 -8.92
N ALA A 192 20.68 -8.83 -9.15
CA ALA A 192 20.34 -7.86 -10.19
C ALA A 192 20.81 -8.35 -11.56
N GLN A 193 19.85 -8.72 -12.39
CA GLN A 193 20.07 -9.22 -13.75
C GLN A 193 19.23 -8.44 -14.75
N PHE A 194 19.72 -8.29 -15.99
CA PHE A 194 18.90 -7.74 -17.05
C PHE A 194 17.75 -8.70 -17.37
N GLY A 195 16.53 -8.18 -17.33
CA GLY A 195 15.30 -8.94 -17.51
C GLY A 195 14.13 -8.03 -17.88
N TYR A 196 12.92 -8.60 -17.82
CA TYR A 196 11.72 -7.83 -18.14
C TYR A 196 11.45 -6.74 -17.11
N SER A 197 11.47 -5.49 -17.53
CA SER A 197 11.18 -4.34 -16.67
C SER A 197 9.71 -3.93 -16.78
N ARG A 198 8.95 -4.12 -15.70
CA ARG A 198 7.58 -3.62 -15.57
C ARG A 198 7.53 -2.10 -15.36
N ASP A 199 8.67 -1.51 -15.00
CA ASP A 199 8.81 -0.06 -14.78
C ASP A 199 9.36 0.68 -16.00
N HIS A 200 9.46 0.00 -17.16
CA HIS A 200 10.01 0.53 -18.42
C HIS A 200 11.46 1.05 -18.30
N ARG A 201 12.24 0.51 -17.36
CA ARG A 201 13.66 0.79 -17.13
C ARG A 201 14.50 -0.40 -17.56
N GLY A 202 14.42 -0.74 -18.86
CA GLY A 202 15.21 -1.82 -19.45
C GLY A 202 16.72 -1.50 -19.54
N ASP A 203 17.10 -0.25 -19.31
CA ASP A 203 18.46 0.25 -19.18
C ASP A 203 19.15 -0.14 -17.86
N ARG A 204 18.43 -0.71 -16.90
CA ARG A 204 18.93 -1.08 -15.57
C ARG A 204 18.72 -2.57 -15.29
N PRO A 205 19.64 -3.19 -14.52
CA PRO A 205 19.40 -4.54 -13.99
C PRO A 205 18.14 -4.58 -13.11
N GLN A 206 17.37 -5.64 -13.23
CA GLN A 206 16.10 -5.83 -12.53
C GLN A 206 16.28 -6.75 -11.32
N LEU A 207 15.31 -6.68 -10.42
CA LEU A 207 15.04 -7.61 -9.34
C LEU A 207 13.57 -8.04 -9.49
N VAL A 208 13.27 -9.32 -9.36
CA VAL A 208 11.88 -9.81 -9.37
C VAL A 208 11.44 -10.06 -7.94
N ILE A 209 10.27 -9.54 -7.57
CA ILE A 209 9.71 -9.62 -6.22
C ILE A 209 8.37 -10.33 -6.31
N GLY A 210 8.22 -11.45 -5.59
CA GLY A 210 6.98 -12.16 -5.40
C GLY A 210 6.37 -11.82 -4.04
N LEU A 211 5.07 -11.52 -4.01
CA LEU A 211 4.33 -11.19 -2.80
C LEU A 211 3.12 -12.12 -2.64
N LEU A 212 3.06 -12.76 -1.48
CA LEU A 212 1.97 -13.61 -1.07
C LEU A 212 1.12 -12.86 -0.06
N CYS A 213 -0.18 -12.75 -0.37
CA CYS A 213 -1.14 -12.02 0.46
C CYS A 213 -2.35 -12.90 0.84
N ALA A 214 -2.94 -12.59 1.96
CA ALA A 214 -4.30 -13.04 2.26
C ALA A 214 -5.31 -12.41 1.28
N LEU A 215 -6.52 -12.95 1.20
CA LEU A 215 -7.54 -12.51 0.24
C LEU A 215 -7.88 -11.02 0.35
N ASP A 216 -7.74 -10.42 1.51
CA ASP A 216 -7.99 -8.98 1.76
C ASP A 216 -6.81 -8.08 1.38
N GLY A 217 -5.70 -8.64 0.91
CA GLY A 217 -4.50 -7.92 0.47
C GLY A 217 -3.46 -7.68 1.57
N ARG A 218 -3.64 -8.25 2.78
CA ARG A 218 -2.60 -8.23 3.82
C ARG A 218 -1.41 -9.07 3.37
N PRO A 219 -0.18 -8.52 3.39
CA PRO A 219 0.99 -9.28 3.01
C PRO A 219 1.33 -10.34 4.08
N VAL A 220 1.74 -11.51 3.63
CA VAL A 220 2.11 -12.63 4.50
C VAL A 220 3.56 -13.04 4.29
N ALA A 221 4.02 -13.09 3.04
CA ALA A 221 5.38 -13.46 2.71
C ALA A 221 5.86 -12.74 1.45
N VAL A 222 7.16 -12.51 1.37
CA VAL A 222 7.80 -11.88 0.21
C VAL A 222 9.07 -12.65 -0.16
N GLU A 223 9.31 -12.81 -1.46
CA GLU A 223 10.53 -13.44 -1.98
C GLU A 223 11.18 -12.55 -3.03
N VAL A 224 12.49 -12.54 -3.07
CA VAL A 224 13.26 -11.79 -4.06
C VAL A 224 14.06 -12.77 -4.92
N PHE A 225 13.76 -12.76 -6.21
CA PHE A 225 14.38 -13.58 -7.24
C PHE A 225 15.35 -12.74 -8.08
N GLU A 226 16.18 -13.43 -8.85
CA GLU A 226 17.03 -12.79 -9.85
C GLU A 226 16.20 -12.04 -10.91
N GLY A 227 16.72 -10.94 -11.42
CA GLY A 227 15.98 -10.03 -12.31
C GLY A 227 15.58 -10.62 -13.66
N ASN A 228 16.21 -11.71 -14.10
CA ASN A 228 15.88 -12.46 -15.31
C ASN A 228 14.90 -13.63 -15.05
N THR A 229 14.43 -13.81 -13.82
CA THR A 229 13.48 -14.88 -13.46
C THR A 229 12.13 -14.67 -14.15
N GLY A 230 11.65 -15.68 -14.85
CA GLY A 230 10.30 -15.67 -15.43
C GLY A 230 9.22 -15.91 -14.40
N ASP A 231 8.06 -15.26 -14.55
CA ASP A 231 6.96 -15.33 -13.57
C ASP A 231 6.54 -16.77 -13.21
N PRO A 232 6.36 -17.71 -14.19
CA PRO A 232 5.96 -19.08 -13.85
C PRO A 232 6.99 -19.84 -12.99
N THR A 233 8.26 -19.49 -13.08
CA THR A 233 9.32 -20.18 -12.33
C THR A 233 9.37 -19.80 -10.85
N THR A 234 8.63 -18.76 -10.45
CA THR A 234 8.51 -18.33 -9.05
C THR A 234 7.49 -19.15 -8.26
N VAL A 235 6.51 -19.78 -8.94
CA VAL A 235 5.39 -20.50 -8.30
C VAL A 235 5.83 -21.68 -7.44
N PRO A 236 6.77 -22.57 -7.88
CA PRO A 236 7.20 -23.72 -7.06
C PRO A 236 7.70 -23.32 -5.68
N LYS A 237 8.45 -22.21 -5.58
CA LYS A 237 8.96 -21.71 -4.30
C LYS A 237 7.84 -21.28 -3.35
N GLN A 238 6.76 -20.72 -3.88
CA GLN A 238 5.61 -20.31 -3.06
C GLN A 238 4.83 -21.53 -2.56
N ILE A 239 4.70 -22.56 -3.37
CA ILE A 239 4.07 -23.83 -2.98
C ILE A 239 4.87 -24.50 -1.85
N GLU A 240 6.19 -24.54 -2.00
CA GLU A 240 7.08 -25.03 -0.93
C GLU A 240 6.86 -24.23 0.37
N THR A 241 6.80 -22.91 0.28
CA THR A 241 6.54 -22.02 1.42
C THR A 241 5.20 -22.32 2.08
N LEU A 242 4.13 -22.43 1.30
CA LEU A 242 2.78 -22.71 1.82
C LEU A 242 2.73 -24.09 2.51
N LYS A 243 3.28 -25.13 1.88
CA LYS A 243 3.17 -26.51 2.36
C LYS A 243 4.18 -26.84 3.45
N GLN A 244 5.46 -26.52 3.26
CA GLN A 244 6.51 -26.94 4.18
C GLN A 244 6.69 -25.97 5.32
N ARG A 245 6.70 -24.67 5.03
CA ARG A 245 6.96 -23.66 6.07
C ARG A 245 5.70 -23.24 6.83
N PHE A 246 4.56 -23.04 6.13
CA PHE A 246 3.31 -22.66 6.76
C PHE A 246 2.44 -23.85 7.16
N ASN A 247 2.80 -25.05 6.71
CA ASN A 247 2.09 -26.31 6.98
C ASN A 247 0.62 -26.29 6.56
N LEU A 248 0.31 -25.63 5.43
CA LEU A 248 -1.02 -25.58 4.86
C LEU A 248 -1.17 -26.66 3.79
N LYS A 249 -2.06 -27.63 4.03
CA LYS A 249 -2.27 -28.79 3.13
C LYS A 249 -3.20 -28.45 1.96
N ARG A 250 -4.23 -27.65 2.22
CA ARG A 250 -5.24 -27.21 1.23
C ARG A 250 -5.27 -25.70 1.17
N VAL A 251 -4.96 -25.14 0.02
CA VAL A 251 -4.98 -23.70 -0.26
C VAL A 251 -5.42 -23.52 -1.70
N VAL A 252 -6.17 -22.48 -1.96
CA VAL A 252 -6.52 -22.06 -3.32
C VAL A 252 -5.57 -20.94 -3.73
N LEU A 253 -4.67 -21.23 -4.66
CA LEU A 253 -3.73 -20.22 -5.16
C LEU A 253 -4.40 -19.37 -6.25
N VAL A 254 -4.53 -18.07 -6.00
CA VAL A 254 -5.04 -17.10 -6.99
C VAL A 254 -3.86 -16.34 -7.58
N GLY A 255 -3.70 -16.43 -8.89
CA GLY A 255 -2.58 -15.80 -9.60
C GLY A 255 -2.90 -15.42 -11.04
N ASP A 256 -2.06 -14.54 -11.62
CA ASP A 256 -2.23 -14.09 -13.00
C ASP A 256 -1.96 -15.23 -14.00
N ARG A 257 -2.56 -15.12 -15.17
CA ARG A 257 -2.41 -16.05 -16.33
C ARG A 257 -0.96 -16.19 -16.82
N GLY A 258 -0.13 -15.20 -16.53
CA GLY A 258 1.30 -15.22 -16.86
C GLY A 258 2.08 -16.16 -15.95
N MET A 259 1.60 -16.38 -14.74
CA MET A 259 2.24 -17.09 -13.65
C MET A 259 1.70 -18.53 -13.49
N ILE A 260 0.37 -18.69 -13.39
CA ILE A 260 -0.29 -20.00 -13.30
C ILE A 260 -0.60 -20.47 -14.73
N THR A 261 0.40 -21.08 -15.37
CA THR A 261 0.30 -21.66 -16.73
C THR A 261 -0.07 -23.13 -16.66
N ASP A 262 -0.53 -23.70 -17.80
CA ASP A 262 -0.85 -25.14 -17.90
C ASP A 262 0.31 -26.01 -17.42
N ALA A 263 1.54 -25.70 -17.85
CA ALA A 263 2.73 -26.43 -17.41
C ALA A 263 2.93 -26.36 -15.89
N ARG A 264 2.58 -25.26 -15.22
CA ARG A 264 2.68 -25.13 -13.77
C ARG A 264 1.55 -25.84 -13.04
N ILE A 265 0.36 -25.84 -13.59
CA ILE A 265 -0.76 -26.59 -13.06
C ILE A 265 -0.40 -28.07 -13.02
N GLU A 266 0.02 -28.63 -14.15
CA GLU A 266 0.33 -30.06 -14.27
C GLU A 266 1.60 -30.48 -13.49
N ALA A 267 2.68 -29.68 -13.59
CA ALA A 267 3.94 -30.07 -12.98
C ALA A 267 4.03 -29.74 -11.49
N THR A 268 3.18 -28.83 -10.96
CA THR A 268 3.42 -28.30 -9.61
C THR A 268 2.16 -28.24 -8.75
N LEU A 269 1.05 -27.66 -9.23
CA LEU A 269 -0.16 -27.48 -8.41
C LEU A 269 -0.93 -28.78 -8.19
N ARG A 270 -1.21 -29.54 -9.26
CA ARG A 270 -1.89 -30.85 -9.17
C ARG A 270 -1.12 -31.84 -8.30
N PRO A 271 0.20 -32.07 -8.50
CA PRO A 271 0.96 -32.98 -7.65
C PRO A 271 1.02 -32.52 -6.19
N ALA A 272 0.97 -31.20 -5.95
CA ALA A 272 0.91 -30.66 -4.60
C ALA A 272 -0.48 -30.76 -3.96
N GLY A 273 -1.54 -31.14 -4.68
CA GLY A 273 -2.90 -31.19 -4.19
C GLY A 273 -3.45 -29.80 -3.82
N LEU A 274 -3.04 -28.77 -4.55
CA LEU A 274 -3.49 -27.39 -4.36
C LEU A 274 -4.48 -27.01 -5.44
N ASP A 275 -5.48 -26.25 -5.04
CA ASP A 275 -6.45 -25.64 -5.94
C ASP A 275 -5.94 -24.32 -6.51
N TRP A 276 -6.54 -23.88 -7.61
CA TRP A 276 -6.16 -22.61 -8.25
C TRP A 276 -7.35 -21.86 -8.83
N ILE A 277 -7.15 -20.54 -8.96
CA ILE A 277 -7.97 -19.63 -9.75
C ILE A 277 -7.01 -18.78 -10.58
N THR A 278 -7.16 -18.80 -11.89
CA THR A 278 -6.38 -17.99 -12.83
C THR A 278 -7.21 -17.64 -14.07
N ALA A 279 -6.62 -16.96 -15.06
CA ALA A 279 -7.32 -16.66 -16.32
C ALA A 279 -6.63 -17.30 -17.52
N LEU A 280 -7.39 -17.55 -18.57
CA LEU A 280 -6.87 -18.03 -19.84
C LEU A 280 -6.18 -16.91 -20.62
N ARG A 281 -5.16 -17.31 -21.41
CA ARG A 281 -4.54 -16.43 -22.40
C ARG A 281 -5.37 -16.35 -23.68
N ALA A 282 -5.20 -15.27 -24.43
CA ALA A 282 -5.97 -15.02 -25.66
C ALA A 282 -5.97 -16.19 -26.69
N PRO A 283 -4.85 -16.91 -26.94
CA PRO A 283 -4.89 -18.05 -27.84
C PRO A 283 -5.84 -19.17 -27.39
N ALA A 284 -5.85 -19.51 -26.10
CA ALA A 284 -6.75 -20.53 -25.57
C ALA A 284 -8.22 -20.07 -25.63
N ILE A 285 -8.50 -18.79 -25.40
CA ILE A 285 -9.86 -18.23 -25.56
C ILE A 285 -10.29 -18.32 -27.04
N GLN A 286 -9.38 -18.04 -28.00
CA GLN A 286 -9.65 -18.17 -29.42
C GLN A 286 -9.98 -19.62 -29.80
N GLN A 287 -9.28 -20.60 -29.25
CA GLN A 287 -9.50 -22.02 -29.49
C GLN A 287 -10.87 -22.47 -28.94
N LEU A 288 -11.29 -22.00 -27.78
CA LEU A 288 -12.63 -22.25 -27.23
C LEU A 288 -13.76 -21.63 -28.08
N ALA A 289 -13.46 -20.56 -28.82
CA ALA A 289 -14.43 -19.79 -29.61
C ALA A 289 -14.50 -20.21 -31.11
N VAL A 290 -13.86 -21.32 -31.50
CA VAL A 290 -14.01 -21.86 -32.86
C VAL A 290 -15.44 -22.29 -33.12
N GLU A 291 -15.80 -22.43 -34.37
CA GLU A 291 -17.12 -22.90 -34.76
C GLU A 291 -17.41 -24.28 -34.14
N GLY A 292 -18.56 -24.40 -33.45
CA GLY A 292 -18.90 -25.62 -32.69
C GLY A 292 -18.20 -25.75 -31.33
N GLY A 293 -17.31 -24.81 -30.96
CA GLY A 293 -16.65 -24.80 -29.67
C GLY A 293 -17.57 -24.38 -28.50
N PRO A 294 -17.14 -24.56 -27.26
CA PRO A 294 -17.98 -24.29 -26.07
C PRO A 294 -18.23 -22.78 -25.82
N LEU A 295 -17.42 -21.89 -26.38
CA LEU A 295 -17.56 -20.46 -26.24
C LEU A 295 -18.29 -19.83 -27.42
N GLN A 296 -19.61 -19.72 -27.33
CA GLN A 296 -20.45 -19.10 -28.34
C GLN A 296 -20.93 -17.70 -27.92
N PRO A 297 -21.04 -16.72 -28.85
CA PRO A 297 -21.53 -15.36 -28.55
C PRO A 297 -22.91 -15.33 -27.90
N SER A 298 -23.80 -16.26 -28.23
CA SER A 298 -25.15 -16.42 -27.67
C SER A 298 -25.18 -16.67 -26.15
N LEU A 299 -24.08 -17.12 -25.58
CA LEU A 299 -23.95 -17.23 -24.10
C LEU A 299 -24.18 -15.89 -23.38
N PHE A 300 -24.05 -14.77 -24.10
CA PHE A 300 -24.10 -13.42 -23.52
C PHE A 300 -25.31 -12.61 -23.94
N ASP A 301 -26.31 -13.22 -24.53
CA ASP A 301 -27.51 -12.51 -25.01
C ASP A 301 -28.33 -11.92 -23.84
N THR A 302 -28.35 -12.61 -22.70
CA THR A 302 -29.11 -12.18 -21.50
C THR A 302 -28.26 -12.05 -20.24
N ARG A 303 -26.96 -12.35 -20.30
CA ARG A 303 -26.05 -12.39 -19.15
C ARG A 303 -24.63 -12.01 -19.56
N ASP A 304 -23.87 -11.48 -18.62
CA ASP A 304 -22.47 -11.11 -18.83
C ASP A 304 -21.47 -12.16 -18.32
N MET A 305 -21.96 -13.27 -17.80
CA MET A 305 -21.16 -14.38 -17.25
C MET A 305 -21.84 -15.73 -17.55
N ALA A 306 -21.05 -16.71 -17.98
CA ALA A 306 -21.49 -18.08 -18.22
C ALA A 306 -20.42 -19.07 -17.77
N GLU A 307 -20.84 -20.24 -17.34
CA GLU A 307 -19.93 -21.33 -17.01
C GLU A 307 -19.95 -22.37 -18.16
N ILE A 308 -18.76 -22.80 -18.56
CA ILE A 308 -18.56 -23.83 -19.59
C ILE A 308 -17.53 -24.85 -19.13
N THR A 309 -17.51 -26.00 -19.77
CA THR A 309 -16.45 -27.01 -19.62
C THR A 309 -15.83 -27.27 -21.00
N SER A 310 -14.59 -27.75 -21.00
CA SER A 310 -13.90 -28.12 -22.23
C SER A 310 -13.00 -29.33 -21.98
N PRO A 311 -12.93 -30.29 -22.92
CA PRO A 311 -12.00 -31.42 -22.85
C PRO A 311 -10.52 -31.01 -22.77
N GLU A 312 -10.19 -29.80 -23.25
CA GLU A 312 -8.83 -29.26 -23.19
C GLU A 312 -8.41 -28.86 -21.76
N PHE A 313 -9.37 -28.72 -20.84
CA PHE A 313 -9.15 -28.35 -19.44
C PHE A 313 -9.79 -29.36 -18.49
N PRO A 314 -9.24 -30.59 -18.44
CA PRO A 314 -9.85 -31.70 -17.68
C PRO A 314 -9.84 -31.41 -16.18
N GLY A 315 -11.02 -31.58 -15.55
CA GLY A 315 -11.20 -31.33 -14.11
C GLY A 315 -11.19 -29.86 -13.71
N GLU A 316 -11.41 -28.96 -14.66
CA GLU A 316 -11.51 -27.51 -14.41
C GLU A 316 -12.86 -26.96 -14.87
N ARG A 317 -13.27 -25.91 -14.22
CA ARG A 317 -14.42 -25.09 -14.59
C ARG A 317 -13.93 -23.79 -15.23
N LEU A 318 -14.59 -23.39 -16.31
CA LEU A 318 -14.27 -22.18 -17.05
C LEU A 318 -15.42 -21.18 -16.90
N VAL A 319 -15.16 -20.08 -16.22
CA VAL A 319 -16.12 -18.98 -16.07
C VAL A 319 -15.82 -17.93 -17.12
N VAL A 320 -16.64 -17.87 -18.14
CA VAL A 320 -16.52 -16.93 -19.26
C VAL A 320 -17.25 -15.64 -18.88
N CYS A 321 -16.59 -14.51 -19.09
CA CYS A 321 -17.10 -13.19 -18.74
C CYS A 321 -17.00 -12.26 -19.94
N LYS A 322 -18.03 -11.43 -20.16
CA LYS A 322 -18.07 -10.38 -21.18
C LYS A 322 -18.25 -9.02 -20.52
N ASN A 323 -17.22 -8.19 -20.60
CA ASN A 323 -17.22 -6.83 -20.05
C ASN A 323 -17.29 -5.79 -21.17
N PRO A 324 -18.40 -5.06 -21.32
CA PRO A 324 -18.58 -4.06 -22.38
C PRO A 324 -17.51 -2.97 -22.37
N LEU A 325 -17.13 -2.45 -21.19
CA LEU A 325 -16.09 -1.42 -21.08
C LEU A 325 -14.73 -1.92 -21.58
N LEU A 326 -14.42 -3.19 -21.32
CA LEU A 326 -13.19 -3.82 -21.83
C LEU A 326 -13.29 -4.05 -23.34
N ALA A 327 -14.49 -4.33 -23.88
CA ALA A 327 -14.73 -4.43 -25.31
C ALA A 327 -14.43 -3.13 -26.02
N ASP A 328 -15.00 -2.03 -25.54
CA ASP A 328 -14.80 -0.69 -26.09
C ASP A 328 -13.31 -0.29 -26.04
N GLU A 329 -12.63 -0.54 -24.93
CA GLU A 329 -11.21 -0.24 -24.79
C GLU A 329 -10.35 -1.06 -25.77
N ARG A 330 -10.64 -2.35 -25.96
CA ARG A 330 -9.92 -3.21 -26.92
C ARG A 330 -10.17 -2.78 -28.35
N ALA A 331 -11.41 -2.45 -28.71
CA ALA A 331 -11.77 -1.94 -30.02
C ALA A 331 -11.04 -0.62 -30.34
N ARG A 332 -11.06 0.34 -29.40
CA ARG A 332 -10.36 1.61 -29.53
C ARG A 332 -8.85 1.39 -29.70
N LYS A 333 -8.22 0.61 -28.80
CA LYS A 333 -6.78 0.32 -28.86
C LYS A 333 -6.37 -0.37 -30.16
N ARG A 334 -7.18 -1.31 -30.65
CA ARG A 334 -6.96 -1.96 -31.94
C ARG A 334 -7.01 -0.96 -33.08
N GLY A 335 -8.02 -0.08 -33.09
CA GLY A 335 -8.15 1.01 -34.08
C GLY A 335 -6.93 1.93 -34.11
N GLU A 336 -6.46 2.38 -32.96
CA GLU A 336 -5.28 3.22 -32.80
C GLU A 336 -3.99 2.54 -33.32
N LEU A 337 -3.80 1.25 -32.98
CA LEU A 337 -2.64 0.47 -33.42
C LEU A 337 -2.67 0.20 -34.92
N LEU A 338 -3.82 -0.10 -35.50
CA LEU A 338 -4.00 -0.26 -36.95
C LEU A 338 -3.64 1.04 -37.67
N ALA A 339 -4.22 2.18 -37.26
CA ALA A 339 -3.97 3.49 -37.89
C ALA A 339 -2.48 3.89 -37.76
N ALA A 340 -1.86 3.66 -36.60
CA ALA A 340 -0.43 3.94 -36.41
C ALA A 340 0.46 3.05 -37.27
N THR A 341 0.06 1.77 -37.49
CA THR A 341 0.80 0.83 -38.33
C THR A 341 0.67 1.22 -39.80
N GLU A 342 -0.53 1.57 -40.28
CA GLU A 342 -0.78 2.08 -41.63
C GLU A 342 0.07 3.30 -41.95
N LYS A 343 0.06 4.29 -41.05
CA LYS A 343 0.89 5.50 -41.22
C LYS A 343 2.38 5.20 -41.41
N ASP A 344 2.89 4.17 -40.74
CA ASP A 344 4.29 3.79 -40.90
C ASP A 344 4.52 2.94 -42.16
N LEU A 345 3.56 2.07 -42.56
CA LEU A 345 3.59 1.32 -43.80
C LEU A 345 3.50 2.26 -45.04
N ASP A 346 2.65 3.28 -44.99
CA ASP A 346 2.58 4.34 -46.01
C ASP A 346 3.92 5.03 -46.22
N ARG A 347 4.68 5.25 -45.13
CA ARG A 347 6.04 5.83 -45.25
C ARG A 347 7.00 4.91 -46.01
N ILE A 348 6.88 3.58 -45.82
CA ILE A 348 7.68 2.63 -46.59
C ILE A 348 7.23 2.64 -48.05
N GLN A 349 5.92 2.60 -48.32
CA GLN A 349 5.37 2.65 -49.66
C GLN A 349 5.89 3.90 -50.42
N LYS A 350 5.82 5.08 -49.78
CA LYS A 350 6.38 6.32 -50.34
C LYS A 350 7.88 6.24 -50.56
N ARG A 351 8.65 5.55 -49.71
CA ARG A 351 10.11 5.33 -49.91
C ARG A 351 10.39 4.43 -51.10
N VAL A 352 9.56 3.41 -51.35
CA VAL A 352 9.68 2.53 -52.51
C VAL A 352 9.36 3.29 -53.83
N GLN A 353 8.42 4.25 -53.76
CA GLN A 353 7.95 5.03 -54.92
C GLN A 353 8.80 6.29 -55.23
N ARG A 354 9.77 6.63 -54.39
CA ARG A 354 10.61 7.83 -54.59
C ARG A 354 11.38 7.79 -55.91
N ALA A 355 11.47 8.92 -56.58
CA ALA A 355 12.30 9.06 -57.77
C ALA A 355 13.81 8.97 -57.44
N ASN A 356 14.22 9.62 -56.36
CA ASN A 356 15.61 9.65 -55.91
C ASN A 356 15.82 8.71 -54.72
N ASN A 357 16.83 7.82 -54.83
CA ASN A 357 17.20 6.84 -53.80
C ASN A 357 16.03 6.02 -53.27
N PRO A 358 15.28 5.32 -54.13
CA PRO A 358 14.15 4.48 -53.71
C PRO A 358 14.63 3.27 -52.92
N LEU A 359 13.80 2.79 -51.98
CA LEU A 359 14.00 1.49 -51.32
C LEU A 359 13.70 0.37 -52.34
N ARG A 360 14.68 -0.50 -52.63
CA ARG A 360 14.61 -1.57 -53.60
C ARG A 360 15.01 -2.91 -53.03
N GLY A 361 14.55 -3.98 -53.69
CA GLY A 361 14.77 -5.36 -53.30
C GLY A 361 13.73 -5.87 -52.29
N ALA A 362 13.09 -6.97 -52.65
CA ALA A 362 12.04 -7.58 -51.82
C ALA A 362 12.51 -7.88 -50.40
N GLY A 363 13.79 -8.27 -50.23
CA GLY A 363 14.38 -8.53 -48.91
C GLY A 363 14.50 -7.26 -48.03
N GLU A 364 14.98 -6.15 -48.56
CA GLU A 364 15.12 -4.89 -47.81
C GLU A 364 13.76 -4.24 -47.49
N ILE A 365 12.83 -4.30 -48.47
CA ILE A 365 11.45 -3.87 -48.25
C ILE A 365 10.81 -4.74 -47.18
N GLY A 366 10.94 -6.07 -47.27
CA GLY A 366 10.38 -7.03 -46.31
C GLY A 366 10.91 -6.83 -44.88
N LYS A 367 12.22 -6.56 -44.74
CA LYS A 367 12.85 -6.25 -43.46
C LYS A 367 12.27 -4.97 -42.83
N ALA A 368 12.11 -3.91 -43.65
CA ALA A 368 11.52 -2.65 -43.18
C ALA A 368 10.05 -2.81 -42.77
N VAL A 369 9.26 -3.53 -43.57
CA VAL A 369 7.85 -3.85 -43.27
C VAL A 369 7.75 -4.71 -42.00
N GLY A 370 8.55 -5.78 -41.91
CA GLY A 370 8.57 -6.69 -40.77
C GLY A 370 8.90 -5.97 -39.46
N ALA A 371 9.84 -5.01 -39.49
CA ALA A 371 10.16 -4.20 -38.32
C ALA A 371 8.96 -3.37 -37.80
N ILE A 372 8.12 -2.85 -38.70
CA ILE A 372 6.93 -2.05 -38.32
C ILE A 372 5.82 -2.94 -37.78
N ILE A 373 5.40 -3.97 -38.55
CA ILE A 373 4.29 -4.85 -38.16
C ILE A 373 4.63 -5.68 -36.92
N GLY A 374 5.92 -6.06 -36.78
CA GLY A 374 6.42 -6.77 -35.60
C GLY A 374 6.44 -5.91 -34.35
N LYS A 375 6.87 -4.64 -34.44
CA LYS A 375 6.91 -3.69 -33.33
C LYS A 375 5.56 -3.55 -32.60
N ARG A 376 4.46 -3.54 -33.36
CA ARG A 376 3.08 -3.39 -32.82
C ARG A 376 2.31 -4.69 -32.76
N LYS A 377 2.91 -5.82 -33.16
CA LYS A 377 2.26 -7.15 -33.23
C LYS A 377 0.98 -7.15 -34.09
N MET A 378 0.97 -6.35 -35.17
CA MET A 378 -0.17 -6.19 -36.07
C MET A 378 -0.07 -7.03 -37.36
N ALA A 379 0.95 -7.88 -37.49
CA ALA A 379 1.20 -8.69 -38.69
C ALA A 379 -0.05 -9.43 -39.23
N LYS A 380 -0.83 -10.03 -38.33
CA LYS A 380 -2.05 -10.80 -38.71
C LYS A 380 -3.18 -9.93 -39.28
N HIS A 381 -3.13 -8.63 -39.12
CA HIS A 381 -4.19 -7.69 -39.51
C HIS A 381 -3.87 -6.93 -40.81
N PHE A 382 -2.73 -7.24 -41.43
CA PHE A 382 -2.33 -6.65 -42.69
C PHE A 382 -1.96 -7.73 -43.70
N GLU A 383 -2.48 -7.60 -44.91
CA GLU A 383 -2.02 -8.31 -46.09
C GLU A 383 -0.99 -7.45 -46.78
N THR A 384 0.16 -8.00 -47.12
CA THR A 384 1.27 -7.28 -47.72
C THR A 384 1.71 -7.97 -49.01
N ASP A 385 1.84 -7.21 -50.10
CA ASP A 385 2.47 -7.66 -51.35
C ASP A 385 3.80 -6.92 -51.54
N ILE A 386 4.89 -7.68 -51.50
CA ILE A 386 6.26 -7.16 -51.51
C ILE A 386 6.97 -7.73 -52.75
N LYS A 387 7.41 -6.84 -53.63
CA LYS A 387 8.22 -7.17 -54.81
C LYS A 387 9.48 -6.29 -54.83
N ASP A 388 10.44 -6.58 -55.76
CA ASP A 388 11.70 -5.83 -55.80
C ASP A 388 11.54 -4.32 -56.02
N HIS A 389 10.47 -3.91 -56.67
CA HIS A 389 10.24 -2.49 -57.03
C HIS A 389 8.89 -1.94 -56.55
N SER A 390 8.07 -2.75 -55.89
CA SER A 390 6.76 -2.33 -55.43
C SER A 390 6.42 -2.89 -54.04
N PHE A 391 5.62 -2.13 -53.30
CA PHE A 391 5.07 -2.52 -52.01
C PHE A 391 3.63 -1.99 -51.94
N SER A 392 2.72 -2.90 -51.60
CA SER A 392 1.34 -2.56 -51.25
C SER A 392 0.88 -3.30 -50.00
N PHE A 393 -0.10 -2.76 -49.34
CA PHE A 393 -0.69 -3.38 -48.15
C PHE A 393 -2.19 -3.04 -48.07
N ALA A 394 -2.93 -3.93 -47.41
CA ALA A 394 -4.34 -3.74 -47.09
C ALA A 394 -4.66 -4.29 -45.69
N ARG A 395 -5.74 -3.79 -45.07
CA ARG A 395 -6.24 -4.37 -43.82
C ARG A 395 -6.85 -5.74 -44.13
N ASN A 396 -6.51 -6.74 -43.34
CA ASN A 396 -7.21 -8.02 -43.35
C ASN A 396 -8.51 -7.92 -42.53
N ALA A 397 -9.60 -7.55 -43.18
CA ALA A 397 -10.89 -7.35 -42.53
C ALA A 397 -11.41 -8.60 -41.82
N LYS A 398 -11.12 -9.80 -42.34
CA LYS A 398 -11.54 -11.07 -41.73
C LYS A 398 -10.90 -11.28 -40.37
N THR A 399 -9.58 -11.14 -40.25
CA THR A 399 -8.87 -11.33 -38.97
C THR A 399 -9.20 -10.25 -37.97
N ILE A 400 -9.48 -9.02 -38.43
CA ILE A 400 -9.95 -7.93 -37.56
C ILE A 400 -11.34 -8.24 -37.00
N ALA A 401 -12.27 -8.70 -37.83
CA ALA A 401 -13.63 -9.07 -37.42
C ALA A 401 -13.63 -10.28 -36.45
N GLU A 402 -12.83 -11.29 -36.72
CA GLU A 402 -12.66 -12.46 -35.85
C GLU A 402 -12.13 -12.06 -34.47
N GLN A 403 -11.14 -11.18 -34.44
CA GLN A 403 -10.63 -10.68 -33.16
C GLN A 403 -11.66 -9.80 -32.43
N ALA A 404 -12.46 -9.01 -33.13
CA ALA A 404 -13.49 -8.16 -32.58
C ALA A 404 -14.60 -8.95 -31.87
N LYS A 405 -14.93 -10.16 -32.33
CA LYS A 405 -15.91 -11.05 -31.67
C LYS A 405 -15.51 -11.40 -30.22
N LEU A 406 -14.22 -11.36 -29.92
CA LEU A 406 -13.67 -11.68 -28.58
C LEU A 406 -13.38 -10.43 -27.72
N ASP A 407 -13.75 -9.26 -28.20
CA ASP A 407 -13.58 -8.04 -27.41
C ASP A 407 -14.43 -8.09 -26.14
N GLY A 408 -13.82 -7.72 -25.02
CA GLY A 408 -14.46 -7.77 -23.71
C GLY A 408 -14.52 -9.16 -23.08
N ILE A 409 -14.24 -10.23 -23.82
CA ILE A 409 -14.28 -11.59 -23.30
C ILE A 409 -12.98 -11.90 -22.56
N TYR A 410 -13.11 -12.42 -21.33
CA TYR A 410 -12.04 -13.08 -20.59
C TYR A 410 -12.60 -14.33 -19.91
N VAL A 411 -11.74 -15.30 -19.66
CA VAL A 411 -12.13 -16.58 -19.08
C VAL A 411 -11.30 -16.82 -17.83
N VAL A 412 -11.97 -16.97 -16.70
CA VAL A 412 -11.38 -17.40 -15.44
C VAL A 412 -11.51 -18.91 -15.35
N ARG A 413 -10.42 -19.60 -15.03
CA ARG A 413 -10.38 -21.06 -14.85
C ARG A 413 -10.08 -21.42 -13.41
N THR A 414 -10.68 -22.49 -12.92
CA THR A 414 -10.49 -22.97 -11.54
C THR A 414 -10.64 -24.50 -11.45
N SER A 415 -9.91 -25.09 -10.49
CA SER A 415 -10.09 -26.49 -10.09
C SER A 415 -11.22 -26.66 -9.06
N LEU A 416 -11.69 -25.56 -8.43
CA LEU A 416 -12.72 -25.63 -7.40
C LEU A 416 -14.06 -26.12 -7.96
N ALA A 417 -14.73 -27.00 -7.23
CA ALA A 417 -16.11 -27.37 -7.52
C ALA A 417 -17.08 -26.18 -7.31
N ALA A 418 -18.26 -26.22 -7.94
CA ALA A 418 -19.26 -25.14 -7.86
C ALA A 418 -19.77 -24.90 -6.44
N GLU A 419 -19.84 -25.95 -5.65
CA GLU A 419 -20.27 -25.94 -4.24
C GLU A 419 -19.26 -25.21 -3.33
N GLN A 420 -17.97 -25.20 -3.71
CA GLN A 420 -16.90 -24.52 -2.97
C GLN A 420 -16.81 -23.04 -3.35
N ALA A 421 -16.99 -22.72 -4.63
CA ALA A 421 -17.00 -21.37 -5.14
C ALA A 421 -17.85 -21.28 -6.41
N ASP A 422 -18.98 -20.61 -6.34
CA ASP A 422 -19.79 -20.34 -7.52
C ASP A 422 -19.04 -19.48 -8.55
N ALA A 423 -19.60 -19.33 -9.73
CA ALA A 423 -18.97 -18.56 -10.80
C ALA A 423 -18.69 -17.11 -10.39
N ALA A 424 -19.61 -16.46 -9.67
CA ALA A 424 -19.49 -15.10 -9.22
C ALA A 424 -18.36 -14.95 -8.20
N THR A 425 -18.25 -15.86 -7.23
CA THR A 425 -17.18 -15.88 -6.22
C THR A 425 -15.83 -16.16 -6.87
N THR A 426 -15.76 -17.07 -7.85
CA THR A 426 -14.54 -17.35 -8.62
C THR A 426 -14.02 -16.08 -9.32
N VAL A 427 -14.89 -15.34 -10.01
CA VAL A 427 -14.53 -14.08 -10.68
C VAL A 427 -14.11 -13.01 -9.69
N ARG A 428 -14.83 -12.83 -8.56
CA ARG A 428 -14.46 -11.87 -7.49
C ARG A 428 -13.09 -12.21 -6.90
N SER A 429 -12.83 -13.49 -6.69
CA SER A 429 -11.54 -13.96 -6.15
C SER A 429 -10.40 -13.65 -7.10
N TYR A 430 -10.57 -13.91 -8.41
CA TYR A 430 -9.57 -13.52 -9.41
C TYR A 430 -9.33 -12.01 -9.43
N LYS A 431 -10.39 -11.20 -9.42
CA LYS A 431 -10.28 -9.73 -9.38
C LYS A 431 -9.61 -9.21 -8.10
N SER A 432 -9.57 -9.99 -7.03
CA SER A 432 -8.88 -9.62 -5.79
C SER A 432 -7.36 -9.50 -5.96
N LEU A 433 -6.76 -9.99 -7.05
CA LEU A 433 -5.36 -9.75 -7.42
C LEU A 433 -5.02 -8.25 -7.49
N ALA A 434 -5.99 -7.39 -7.83
CA ALA A 434 -5.81 -5.93 -7.77
C ALA A 434 -5.37 -5.42 -6.39
N ARG A 435 -5.59 -6.18 -5.31
CA ARG A 435 -5.11 -5.87 -3.96
C ARG A 435 -3.61 -6.06 -3.82
N VAL A 436 -3.05 -7.09 -4.47
CA VAL A 436 -1.60 -7.33 -4.51
C VAL A 436 -0.93 -6.28 -5.38
N GLU A 437 -1.53 -5.92 -6.52
CA GLU A 437 -1.04 -4.81 -7.35
C GLU A 437 -1.01 -3.48 -6.58
N ARG A 438 -2.02 -3.22 -5.75
CA ARG A 438 -2.05 -2.06 -4.85
C ARG A 438 -0.91 -2.14 -3.82
N ALA A 439 -0.68 -3.30 -3.22
CA ALA A 439 0.43 -3.53 -2.29
C ALA A 439 1.77 -3.20 -2.95
N PHE A 440 2.02 -3.70 -4.16
CA PHE A 440 3.23 -3.38 -4.90
C PHE A 440 3.36 -1.89 -5.22
N ARG A 441 2.27 -1.21 -5.55
CA ARG A 441 2.28 0.24 -5.82
C ARG A 441 2.67 1.03 -4.57
N CYS A 442 2.07 0.73 -3.40
CA CYS A 442 2.43 1.34 -2.13
C CYS A 442 3.88 1.07 -1.76
N MET A 443 4.32 -0.18 -1.86
CA MET A 443 5.70 -0.55 -1.54
C MET A 443 6.71 0.14 -2.46
N LYS A 444 6.46 0.19 -3.77
CA LYS A 444 7.46 0.64 -4.77
C LYS A 444 7.66 2.15 -4.80
N THR A 445 6.59 2.95 -4.76
CA THR A 445 6.66 4.37 -5.14
C THR A 445 5.82 5.33 -4.33
N VAL A 446 4.60 4.95 -3.92
CA VAL A 446 3.64 5.95 -3.43
C VAL A 446 3.89 6.29 -1.96
N ASP A 447 4.07 5.28 -1.12
CA ASP A 447 4.12 5.48 0.33
C ASP A 447 5.45 5.03 0.94
N LEU A 448 6.06 3.93 0.45
CA LEU A 448 7.19 3.29 1.13
C LEU A 448 8.51 3.34 0.36
N GLU A 449 8.54 3.85 -0.84
CA GLU A 449 9.75 4.11 -1.65
C GLU A 449 10.78 2.96 -1.62
N LEU A 450 10.34 1.71 -1.89
CA LEU A 450 11.26 0.57 -2.00
C LEU A 450 12.39 0.86 -2.99
N ARG A 451 12.11 1.61 -4.05
CA ARG A 451 13.08 2.05 -5.03
C ARG A 451 13.40 3.55 -4.91
N PRO A 452 14.59 3.96 -5.28
CA PRO A 452 15.68 3.19 -5.90
C PRO A 452 16.40 2.26 -4.92
N VAL A 453 16.84 1.08 -5.40
CA VAL A 453 17.57 0.09 -4.60
C VAL A 453 19.07 0.24 -4.83
N PHE A 454 19.84 0.47 -3.76
CA PHE A 454 21.30 0.66 -3.82
C PHE A 454 22.09 -0.42 -3.06
N HIS A 455 21.42 -1.41 -2.46
CA HIS A 455 22.09 -2.45 -1.66
C HIS A 455 22.98 -3.36 -2.52
N TRP A 456 24.17 -3.68 -2.01
CA TRP A 456 25.19 -4.43 -2.75
C TRP A 456 25.07 -5.94 -2.60
N THR A 457 24.54 -6.43 -1.47
CA THR A 457 24.44 -7.86 -1.20
C THR A 457 23.01 -8.36 -1.36
N ALA A 458 22.86 -9.61 -1.79
CA ALA A 458 21.57 -10.27 -1.90
C ALA A 458 20.80 -10.27 -0.56
N ALA A 459 21.47 -10.52 0.55
CA ALA A 459 20.86 -10.51 1.88
C ALA A 459 20.24 -9.15 2.22
N ARG A 460 20.96 -8.05 1.97
CA ARG A 460 20.46 -6.69 2.25
C ARG A 460 19.36 -6.24 1.32
N VAL A 461 19.36 -6.69 0.06
CA VAL A 461 18.22 -6.48 -0.84
C VAL A 461 16.98 -7.20 -0.31
N ARG A 462 17.10 -8.48 0.07
CA ARG A 462 15.99 -9.24 0.68
C ARG A 462 15.50 -8.58 1.97
N ALA A 463 16.42 -8.16 2.85
CA ALA A 463 16.09 -7.47 4.09
C ALA A 463 15.34 -6.15 3.84
N HIS A 464 15.74 -5.38 2.83
CA HIS A 464 15.09 -4.12 2.47
C HIS A 464 13.67 -4.36 1.93
N VAL A 465 13.48 -5.37 1.10
CA VAL A 465 12.15 -5.75 0.59
C VAL A 465 11.25 -6.27 1.71
N LEU A 466 11.79 -7.11 2.61
CA LEU A 466 11.08 -7.56 3.81
C LEU A 466 10.68 -6.40 4.72
N LEU A 467 11.57 -5.45 4.95
CA LEU A 467 11.29 -4.24 5.71
C LEU A 467 10.12 -3.45 5.10
N CYS A 468 10.12 -3.27 3.77
CA CYS A 468 9.03 -2.59 3.06
C CYS A 468 7.71 -3.38 3.13
N MET A 469 7.76 -4.71 3.09
CA MET A 469 6.57 -5.55 3.29
C MET A 469 5.99 -5.39 4.71
N LEU A 470 6.82 -5.36 5.73
CA LEU A 470 6.37 -5.16 7.13
C LEU A 470 5.84 -3.75 7.36
N ALA A 471 6.45 -2.74 6.74
CA ALA A 471 5.93 -1.37 6.76
C ALA A 471 4.57 -1.28 6.03
N TYR A 472 4.40 -1.99 4.89
CA TYR A 472 3.11 -2.10 4.21
C TYR A 472 2.06 -2.83 5.06
N TYR A 473 2.45 -3.86 5.81
CA TYR A 473 1.56 -4.54 6.75
C TYR A 473 1.00 -3.55 7.79
N LEU A 474 1.85 -2.69 8.36
CA LEU A 474 1.44 -1.63 9.28
C LEU A 474 0.54 -0.60 8.56
N GLU A 475 0.95 -0.11 7.39
CA GLU A 475 0.17 0.83 6.56
C GLU A 475 -1.22 0.29 6.24
N TRP A 476 -1.33 -1.00 5.87
CA TRP A 476 -2.59 -1.63 5.57
C TRP A 476 -3.59 -1.50 6.74
N HIS A 477 -3.13 -1.78 7.97
CA HIS A 477 -3.95 -1.67 9.17
C HIS A 477 -4.33 -0.22 9.49
N MET A 478 -3.39 0.73 9.35
CA MET A 478 -3.68 2.15 9.53
C MET A 478 -4.74 2.64 8.53
N ARG A 479 -4.60 2.27 7.25
CA ARG A 479 -5.59 2.63 6.21
C ARG A 479 -6.98 2.08 6.49
N GLN A 480 -7.10 0.87 7.04
CA GLN A 480 -8.42 0.34 7.39
C GLN A 480 -9.11 1.21 8.47
N LYS A 481 -8.38 1.63 9.49
CA LYS A 481 -8.90 2.47 10.57
C LYS A 481 -9.21 3.90 10.11
N LEU A 482 -8.31 4.48 9.34
CA LEU A 482 -8.41 5.86 8.84
C LEU A 482 -9.30 5.99 7.60
N ALA A 483 -9.85 4.91 7.05
CA ALA A 483 -10.65 4.91 5.82
C ALA A 483 -11.78 5.97 5.80
N PRO A 484 -12.45 6.31 6.90
CA PRO A 484 -13.44 7.40 6.92
C PRO A 484 -12.86 8.77 6.52
N LEU A 485 -11.60 9.04 6.84
CA LEU A 485 -10.90 10.30 6.53
C LEU A 485 -10.10 10.24 5.21
N LEU A 486 -10.01 9.06 4.58
CA LEU A 486 -9.27 8.87 3.34
C LEU A 486 -10.20 8.84 2.12
N PHE A 487 -9.64 8.98 0.91
CA PHE A 487 -10.34 8.72 -0.35
C PHE A 487 -10.70 7.23 -0.54
N ASP A 488 -10.31 6.37 0.39
CA ASP A 488 -10.64 4.95 0.39
C ASP A 488 -12.12 4.72 0.69
N ASP A 489 -12.71 3.70 0.05
CA ASP A 489 -14.08 3.28 0.33
C ASP A 489 -14.12 2.42 1.59
N HIS A 490 -14.80 2.90 2.61
CA HIS A 490 -14.96 2.21 3.89
C HIS A 490 -16.28 1.42 3.98
N ASP A 491 -17.21 1.65 3.05
CA ASP A 491 -18.49 0.95 2.97
C ASP A 491 -18.49 -0.08 1.83
N ARG A 492 -17.56 -1.02 1.91
CA ARG A 492 -17.40 -2.10 0.92
C ARG A 492 -18.61 -3.04 0.80
N PRO A 493 -19.33 -3.38 1.89
CA PRO A 493 -20.57 -4.15 1.79
C PRO A 493 -21.61 -3.45 0.92
N ALA A 494 -21.85 -2.16 1.11
CA ALA A 494 -22.78 -1.38 0.30
C ALA A 494 -22.33 -1.26 -1.17
N ALA A 495 -21.01 -1.17 -1.43
CA ALA A 495 -20.47 -1.25 -2.78
C ALA A 495 -20.73 -2.63 -3.42
N GLY A 496 -20.60 -3.71 -2.65
CA GLY A 496 -20.85 -5.09 -3.09
C GLY A 496 -22.31 -5.37 -3.44
N THR A 497 -23.26 -4.82 -2.69
CA THR A 497 -24.71 -5.00 -2.93
C THR A 497 -25.23 -4.26 -4.16
N GLN A 498 -24.52 -3.22 -4.62
CA GLN A 498 -24.86 -2.48 -5.82
C GLN A 498 -24.37 -3.12 -7.13
N HIS A 499 -23.50 -4.12 -7.04
CA HIS A 499 -23.03 -4.86 -8.21
C HIS A 499 -24.02 -5.94 -8.63
N THR A 500 -24.75 -5.67 -9.69
CA THR A 500 -25.62 -6.66 -10.35
C THR A 500 -24.82 -7.80 -10.96
N SER A 501 -23.52 -7.58 -11.24
CA SER A 501 -22.63 -8.59 -11.80
C SER A 501 -21.18 -8.44 -11.32
N PRO A 502 -20.49 -9.55 -10.99
CA PRO A 502 -19.05 -9.54 -10.66
C PRO A 502 -18.17 -9.22 -11.86
N VAL A 503 -18.70 -9.26 -13.09
CA VAL A 503 -17.99 -8.93 -14.33
C VAL A 503 -17.82 -7.43 -14.50
N ALA A 504 -18.80 -6.64 -14.09
CA ALA A 504 -18.76 -5.17 -14.17
C ALA A 504 -17.56 -4.58 -13.41
N LYS A 505 -17.19 -3.36 -13.77
CA LYS A 505 -16.19 -2.60 -13.03
C LYS A 505 -16.72 -2.35 -11.62
N ALA A 506 -15.88 -2.59 -10.60
CA ALA A 506 -16.23 -2.25 -9.23
C ALA A 506 -16.53 -0.75 -9.13
N GLU A 507 -17.72 -0.41 -8.67
CA GLU A 507 -18.12 0.96 -8.43
C GLU A 507 -17.93 1.30 -6.94
N PRO A 508 -17.46 2.52 -6.63
CA PRO A 508 -17.42 2.98 -5.25
C PRO A 508 -18.84 3.05 -4.66
N SER A 509 -18.95 2.87 -3.35
CA SER A 509 -20.21 3.07 -2.64
C SER A 509 -20.76 4.50 -2.86
N PRO A 510 -22.07 4.75 -2.69
CA PRO A 510 -22.63 6.10 -2.78
C PRO A 510 -21.97 7.07 -1.80
N ALA A 511 -21.61 6.60 -0.62
CA ALA A 511 -20.87 7.37 0.38
C ALA A 511 -19.47 7.74 -0.13
N ALA A 512 -18.72 6.77 -0.69
CA ALA A 512 -17.41 7.03 -1.26
C ALA A 512 -17.45 7.97 -2.48
N ARG A 513 -18.48 7.85 -3.35
CA ARG A 513 -18.69 8.78 -4.49
C ARG A 513 -18.94 10.21 -4.01
N ARG A 514 -19.86 10.41 -3.04
CA ARG A 514 -20.12 11.73 -2.43
C ARG A 514 -18.85 12.29 -1.78
N LYS A 515 -18.15 11.49 -1.00
CA LYS A 515 -16.90 11.87 -0.35
C LYS A 515 -15.82 12.31 -1.36
N ALA A 516 -15.65 11.56 -2.44
CA ALA A 516 -14.69 11.90 -3.49
C ALA A 516 -15.06 13.17 -4.26
N ALA A 517 -16.36 13.37 -4.55
CA ALA A 517 -16.85 14.55 -5.27
C ALA A 517 -16.75 15.84 -4.43
N SER A 518 -17.18 15.79 -3.17
CA SER A 518 -17.13 16.93 -2.25
C SER A 518 -15.76 17.17 -1.64
N LYS A 519 -14.85 16.19 -1.69
CA LYS A 519 -13.58 16.14 -0.95
C LYS A 519 -13.75 16.34 0.57
N ARG A 520 -14.89 15.92 1.09
CA ARG A 520 -15.28 16.03 2.49
C ARG A 520 -15.87 14.71 2.99
N THR A 521 -15.76 14.45 4.29
CA THR A 521 -16.44 13.34 4.92
C THR A 521 -17.95 13.58 4.94
N GLY A 522 -18.74 12.50 4.91
CA GLY A 522 -20.14 12.59 5.32
C GLY A 522 -20.23 12.90 6.84
N PRO A 523 -21.43 13.21 7.37
CA PRO A 523 -21.62 13.51 8.80
C PRO A 523 -21.31 12.28 9.64
N LEU A 524 -20.07 12.10 10.02
CA LEU A 524 -19.60 11.18 11.07
C LEU A 524 -19.65 11.97 12.37
N GLY A 525 -20.69 11.74 13.18
CA GLY A 525 -20.88 12.46 14.44
C GLY A 525 -21.20 13.96 14.30
N GLY A 526 -21.73 14.39 13.14
CA GLY A 526 -22.16 15.79 12.91
C GLY A 526 -21.07 16.71 12.37
N VAL A 527 -19.80 16.27 12.28
CA VAL A 527 -18.69 17.10 11.80
C VAL A 527 -18.30 16.71 10.38
N VAL A 528 -18.18 17.71 9.50
CA VAL A 528 -17.71 17.53 8.13
C VAL A 528 -16.24 17.92 8.05
N LEU A 529 -15.38 16.95 7.78
CA LEU A 529 -13.93 17.10 7.73
C LEU A 529 -13.40 16.96 6.30
N PRO A 530 -12.24 17.54 5.96
CA PRO A 530 -11.62 17.33 4.65
C PRO A 530 -11.16 15.86 4.51
N VAL A 531 -11.21 15.33 3.28
CA VAL A 531 -10.69 14.00 2.95
C VAL A 531 -9.25 14.11 2.47
N HIS A 532 -8.42 13.21 2.92
CA HIS A 532 -6.98 13.18 2.67
C HIS A 532 -6.55 11.94 1.88
N SER A 533 -5.42 12.00 1.19
CA SER A 533 -4.62 10.81 0.90
C SER A 533 -3.99 10.31 2.21
N PHE A 534 -3.53 9.07 2.22
CA PHE A 534 -2.87 8.54 3.43
C PHE A 534 -1.63 9.38 3.81
N ARG A 535 -0.81 9.74 2.82
CA ARG A 535 0.39 10.54 3.05
C ARG A 535 0.05 11.92 3.60
N THR A 536 -0.88 12.66 2.96
CA THR A 536 -1.24 14.00 3.43
C THR A 536 -1.90 14.00 4.81
N LEU A 537 -2.56 12.90 5.22
CA LEU A 537 -3.07 12.79 6.60
C LEU A 537 -1.94 12.54 7.60
N LEU A 538 -0.92 11.76 7.24
CA LEU A 538 0.27 11.59 8.07
C LEU A 538 1.04 12.91 8.21
N ASP A 539 1.18 13.67 7.12
CA ASP A 539 1.85 14.98 7.13
C ASP A 539 1.08 15.99 8.02
N ASP A 540 -0.27 15.95 7.98
CA ASP A 540 -1.11 16.76 8.88
C ASP A 540 -0.91 16.35 10.35
N LEU A 541 -0.91 15.06 10.65
CA LEU A 541 -0.62 14.55 12.00
C LEU A 541 0.80 14.88 12.46
N ALA A 542 1.78 15.00 11.56
CA ALA A 542 3.15 15.38 11.89
C ALA A 542 3.27 16.82 12.42
N THR A 543 2.28 17.67 12.15
CA THR A 543 2.22 19.04 12.70
C THR A 543 1.95 19.06 14.22
N LEU A 544 1.44 17.96 14.78
CA LEU A 544 1.35 17.78 16.22
C LEU A 544 2.74 17.49 16.77
N THR A 545 3.28 18.41 17.56
CA THR A 545 4.66 18.34 18.06
C THR A 545 4.71 17.99 19.54
N ARG A 546 5.80 17.35 19.92
CA ARG A 546 6.23 17.13 21.30
C ARG A 546 7.33 18.14 21.61
N ASN A 547 7.05 19.03 22.53
CA ASN A 547 7.92 20.15 22.86
C ASN A 547 8.55 19.95 24.25
N VAL A 548 9.86 20.08 24.30
CA VAL A 548 10.60 20.14 25.57
C VAL A 548 10.75 21.61 25.94
N ILE A 549 10.08 22.02 27.00
CA ILE A 549 10.02 23.39 27.47
C ILE A 549 10.84 23.53 28.77
N CYS A 550 11.68 24.54 28.82
CA CYS A 550 12.44 24.92 30.00
C CYS A 550 11.80 26.15 30.64
N PHE A 551 11.56 26.09 31.94
CA PHE A 551 11.05 27.20 32.76
C PHE A 551 12.13 27.69 33.69
N GLY A 552 12.47 28.99 33.63
CA GLY A 552 13.42 29.63 34.55
C GLY A 552 14.82 29.00 34.58
N GLY A 553 15.24 28.37 33.46
CA GLY A 553 16.59 27.83 33.30
C GLY A 553 16.80 26.38 33.79
N GLU A 554 15.94 25.82 34.64
CA GLU A 554 16.24 24.53 35.31
C GLU A 554 15.19 23.43 35.15
N LYS A 555 13.91 23.76 34.95
CA LYS A 555 12.85 22.74 34.94
C LYS A 555 12.37 22.42 33.53
N LEU A 556 12.65 21.20 33.08
CA LEU A 556 12.15 20.69 31.82
C LEU A 556 10.70 20.13 31.98
N SER A 557 9.82 20.51 31.08
CA SER A 557 8.46 19.94 30.94
C SER A 557 8.20 19.54 29.51
N ILE A 558 7.42 18.50 29.33
CA ILE A 558 7.02 18.03 27.98
C ILE A 558 5.59 18.50 27.75
N VAL A 559 5.36 19.22 26.66
CA VAL A 559 4.06 19.74 26.27
C VAL A 559 3.81 19.38 24.80
N THR A 560 2.63 18.83 24.48
CA THR A 560 2.23 18.53 23.11
C THR A 560 1.32 19.61 22.55
N THR A 561 1.35 19.79 21.23
CA THR A 561 0.43 20.68 20.51
C THR A 561 -1.01 20.20 20.68
N ILE A 562 -1.96 21.11 20.81
CA ILE A 562 -3.38 20.80 20.92
C ILE A 562 -3.90 20.33 19.53
N PRO A 563 -4.50 19.14 19.41
CA PRO A 563 -5.00 18.64 18.13
C PRO A 563 -6.16 19.46 17.57
N THR A 564 -6.16 19.68 16.27
CA THR A 564 -7.33 20.13 15.51
C THR A 564 -8.43 19.06 15.54
N GLU A 565 -9.64 19.39 15.09
CA GLU A 565 -10.74 18.42 15.04
C GLU A 565 -10.43 17.21 14.12
N LEU A 566 -9.80 17.47 12.96
CA LEU A 566 -9.35 16.41 12.05
C LEU A 566 -8.33 15.48 12.73
N GLN A 567 -7.33 16.05 13.37
CA GLN A 567 -6.28 15.30 14.05
C GLN A 567 -6.81 14.51 15.24
N ARG A 568 -7.71 15.09 16.03
CA ARG A 568 -8.39 14.41 17.13
C ARG A 568 -9.18 13.21 16.59
N ARG A 569 -9.97 13.44 15.54
CA ARG A 569 -10.74 12.35 14.92
C ARG A 569 -9.85 11.24 14.35
N ALA A 570 -8.71 11.59 13.75
CA ALA A 570 -7.75 10.59 13.27
C ALA A 570 -7.17 9.76 14.43
N LEU A 571 -6.77 10.40 15.53
CA LEU A 571 -6.27 9.70 16.73
C LEU A 571 -7.35 8.82 17.36
N ASP A 572 -8.60 9.28 17.46
CA ASP A 572 -9.73 8.49 17.96
C ASP A 572 -9.97 7.23 17.10
N LEU A 573 -9.96 7.36 15.77
CA LEU A 573 -10.09 6.22 14.85
C LEU A 573 -8.93 5.22 15.02
N MET A 574 -7.76 5.69 15.37
CA MET A 574 -6.60 4.85 15.67
C MET A 574 -6.66 4.25 17.07
N GLY A 575 -7.58 4.70 17.94
CA GLY A 575 -7.72 4.25 19.32
C GLY A 575 -6.55 4.69 20.20
N THR A 576 -6.11 5.94 20.06
CA THR A 576 -4.97 6.51 20.79
C THR A 576 -5.15 8.00 21.05
N ASP A 577 -4.33 8.55 21.93
CA ASP A 577 -4.17 9.99 22.16
C ASP A 577 -2.67 10.35 22.26
N LEU A 578 -2.38 11.65 22.30
CA LEU A 578 -0.98 12.12 22.34
C LEU A 578 -0.23 11.78 23.65
N ALA A 579 -0.94 11.44 24.71
CA ALA A 579 -0.35 11.07 26.00
C ALA A 579 -0.09 9.56 26.12
N ALA A 580 -0.62 8.75 25.20
CA ALA A 580 -0.56 7.28 25.27
C ALA A 580 0.83 6.71 24.92
N VAL A 581 1.81 7.55 24.53
CA VAL A 581 3.11 7.10 23.97
C VAL A 581 4.29 7.82 24.63
#